data_2f615da214a9662e44eb267784304848
#
_entry.id   2f615da214a9662e44eb267784304848
#
_cell.length_a   1.000
_cell.length_b   1.000
_cell.length_c   1.000
_cell.angle_alpha   90.00
_cell.angle_beta   90.00
_cell.angle_gamma   90.00
#
_symmetry.space_group_name_H-M   'P 1'
#
loop_
_entity.id
_entity.type
_entity.pdbx_description
1 polymer ?
#
loop_
_entity_poly.entity_id
_entity_poly.type
_entity_poly.pdbx_seq_one_letter_code
_entity_poly.pdbx_strand_id
1 'polypeptide(L)'
;MTKKTSVYLHPQQRDLIHQLSRSRLWRSELPTWLLIITIYGGWFATLVYWKTLGLLPATLLLIWFSAWYMSLQHELIHGHPTRWPRLNQLLGILPLAVWYPYGLYRDSHLAHHDNHHLTLPVDDPESYYFTAESWRRFAPWQRRVIHLRNTFIGRLLLAPLLDIAQTLISAWRAFRLRQKAAMAMWATHGLLLAGLFALMAHVEFSPLYFVAAVSYPALALTKVRSFLEHRAADDPLARSVINEAGLAWRVLFLNLNYHSVHHDLPGIPWYGLRKLYLLERESYRQRNHGFVVRGYGEWLRRFSFRAVAVNAHPGVKKRPVAGENHE
;
A
#
# COMPACT_ATOMS: atom_id res chain seq x y z
N MET A 1 14.06 16.37 3.62
CA MET A 1 13.91 14.96 3.17
C MET A 1 14.93 14.13 3.93
N THR A 2 14.54 13.41 4.95
CA THR A 2 15.39 12.44 5.63
C THR A 2 15.82 11.37 4.62
N LYS A 3 17.13 11.21 4.41
CA LYS A 3 17.69 10.15 3.59
C LYS A 3 17.22 8.82 4.15
N LYS A 4 16.39 8.09 3.42
CA LYS A 4 16.01 6.72 3.79
C LYS A 4 17.26 5.88 3.90
N THR A 5 17.52 5.38 5.09
CA THR A 5 18.72 4.58 5.36
C THR A 5 18.43 3.15 4.91
N SER A 6 19.05 2.72 3.80
CA SER A 6 19.00 1.31 3.40
C SER A 6 19.66 0.44 4.46
N VAL A 7 19.02 -0.68 4.79
CA VAL A 7 19.53 -1.67 5.75
C VAL A 7 19.99 -2.88 4.96
N TYR A 8 21.28 -3.10 4.93
CA TYR A 8 21.90 -4.24 4.23
C TYR A 8 22.07 -5.43 5.18
N LEU A 9 21.90 -6.64 4.67
CA LEU A 9 22.16 -7.87 5.43
C LEU A 9 23.64 -8.01 5.79
N HIS A 10 24.49 -7.68 4.83
CA HIS A 10 25.97 -7.72 4.95
C HIS A 10 26.61 -6.84 3.87
N PRO A 11 27.92 -6.51 3.98
CA PRO A 11 28.59 -5.60 3.04
C PRO A 11 28.52 -6.06 1.56
N GLN A 12 28.64 -7.36 1.30
CA GLN A 12 28.58 -7.92 -0.06
C GLN A 12 27.23 -7.68 -0.74
N GLN A 13 26.12 -7.68 0.01
CA GLN A 13 24.81 -7.32 -0.55
C GLN A 13 24.79 -5.90 -1.08
N ARG A 14 25.42 -4.95 -0.37
CA ARG A 14 25.55 -3.57 -0.83
C ARG A 14 26.32 -3.51 -2.15
N ASP A 15 27.42 -4.23 -2.25
CA ASP A 15 28.24 -4.24 -3.46
C ASP A 15 27.50 -4.85 -4.65
N LEU A 16 26.76 -5.94 -4.42
CA LEU A 16 25.87 -6.53 -5.41
C LEU A 16 24.82 -5.52 -5.92
N ILE A 17 24.18 -4.79 -5.02
CA ILE A 17 23.17 -3.78 -5.39
C ILE A 17 23.83 -2.65 -6.20
N HIS A 18 25.01 -2.22 -5.83
CA HIS A 18 25.77 -1.23 -6.61
C HIS A 18 26.12 -1.76 -8.02
N GLN A 19 26.48 -3.01 -8.17
CA GLN A 19 26.71 -3.62 -9.50
C GLN A 19 25.42 -3.68 -10.33
N LEU A 20 24.32 -4.13 -9.74
CA LEU A 20 23.01 -4.20 -10.41
C LEU A 20 22.53 -2.81 -10.84
N SER A 21 22.74 -1.79 -10.02
CA SER A 21 22.34 -0.41 -10.33
C SER A 21 23.10 0.21 -11.51
N ARG A 22 24.25 -0.36 -11.89
CA ARG A 22 25.02 0.04 -13.09
C ARG A 22 24.50 -0.62 -14.38
N SER A 23 23.67 -1.64 -14.29
CA SER A 23 23.12 -2.30 -15.47
C SER A 23 22.23 -1.35 -16.29
N ARG A 24 22.18 -1.57 -17.60
CA ARG A 24 21.33 -0.75 -18.51
C ARG A 24 19.87 -0.81 -18.09
N LEU A 25 19.38 -1.99 -17.66
CA LEU A 25 17.99 -2.21 -17.25
C LEU A 25 17.61 -1.32 -16.03
N TRP A 26 18.47 -1.27 -15.00
CA TRP A 26 18.21 -0.45 -13.81
C TRP A 26 18.39 1.05 -14.09
N ARG A 27 19.33 1.41 -14.94
CA ARG A 27 19.57 2.81 -15.30
C ARG A 27 18.46 3.41 -16.17
N SER A 28 17.89 2.62 -17.07
CA SER A 28 16.81 3.05 -17.97
C SER A 28 15.44 2.97 -17.32
N GLU A 29 15.28 2.17 -16.26
CA GLU A 29 13.97 1.86 -15.65
C GLU A 29 12.93 1.38 -16.68
N LEU A 30 13.41 0.77 -17.79
CA LEU A 30 12.55 0.31 -18.89
C LEU A 30 11.35 -0.53 -18.43
N PRO A 31 11.48 -1.50 -17.47
CA PRO A 31 10.32 -2.25 -17.01
C PRO A 31 9.24 -1.36 -16.38
N THR A 32 9.64 -0.32 -15.63
CA THR A 32 8.70 0.60 -14.98
C THR A 32 8.04 1.53 -16.00
N TRP A 33 8.76 1.98 -17.02
CA TRP A 33 8.17 2.75 -18.13
C TRP A 33 7.17 1.92 -18.93
N LEU A 34 7.50 0.68 -19.28
CA LEU A 34 6.57 -0.23 -19.95
C LEU A 34 5.33 -0.52 -19.10
N LEU A 35 5.52 -0.66 -17.79
CA LEU A 35 4.41 -0.81 -16.85
C LEU A 35 3.48 0.41 -16.88
N ILE A 36 4.01 1.63 -16.84
CA ILE A 36 3.24 2.86 -16.92
C ILE A 36 2.42 2.90 -18.21
N ILE A 37 3.06 2.65 -19.37
CA ILE A 37 2.39 2.64 -20.68
C ILE A 37 1.28 1.59 -20.70
N THR A 38 1.55 0.39 -20.18
CA THR A 38 0.58 -0.70 -20.14
C THR A 38 -0.61 -0.37 -19.26
N ILE A 39 -0.38 0.18 -18.06
CA ILE A 39 -1.46 0.53 -17.13
C ILE A 39 -2.32 1.65 -17.72
N TYR A 40 -1.73 2.75 -18.15
CA TYR A 40 -2.48 3.87 -18.68
C TYR A 40 -3.14 3.52 -20.01
N GLY A 41 -2.38 2.96 -20.96
CA GLY A 41 -2.90 2.54 -22.26
C GLY A 41 -4.01 1.50 -22.13
N GLY A 42 -3.79 0.47 -21.30
CA GLY A 42 -4.79 -0.58 -21.08
C GLY A 42 -6.04 -0.06 -20.37
N TRP A 43 -5.88 0.80 -19.35
CA TRP A 43 -7.00 1.36 -18.61
C TRP A 43 -7.87 2.24 -19.50
N PHE A 44 -7.27 3.22 -20.23
CA PHE A 44 -8.01 4.11 -21.11
C PHE A 44 -8.57 3.38 -22.33
N ALA A 45 -7.84 2.46 -22.93
CA ALA A 45 -8.35 1.64 -24.03
C ALA A 45 -9.56 0.81 -23.58
N THR A 46 -9.48 0.18 -22.39
CA THR A 46 -10.61 -0.57 -21.85
C THR A 46 -11.83 0.32 -21.63
N LEU A 47 -11.64 1.53 -21.09
CA LEU A 47 -12.72 2.48 -20.90
C LEU A 47 -13.35 2.93 -22.21
N VAL A 48 -12.55 3.24 -23.23
CA VAL A 48 -13.06 3.72 -24.53
C VAL A 48 -13.77 2.60 -25.30
N TYR A 49 -13.21 1.40 -25.29
CA TYR A 49 -13.74 0.25 -26.04
C TYR A 49 -14.64 -0.68 -25.21
N TRP A 50 -15.15 -0.21 -24.07
CA TRP A 50 -15.93 -1.05 -23.16
C TRP A 50 -17.18 -1.69 -23.79
N LYS A 51 -17.84 -0.97 -24.72
CA LYS A 51 -19.03 -1.49 -25.46
C LYS A 51 -18.66 -2.66 -26.35
N THR A 52 -17.50 -2.60 -27.01
CA THR A 52 -16.99 -3.67 -27.88
C THR A 52 -16.53 -4.88 -27.07
N LEU A 53 -15.89 -4.64 -25.93
CA LEU A 53 -15.43 -5.70 -25.01
C LEU A 53 -16.61 -6.39 -24.29
N GLY A 54 -17.69 -5.66 -24.08
CA GLY A 54 -18.78 -6.05 -23.19
C GLY A 54 -18.52 -5.65 -21.74
N LEU A 55 -19.60 -5.44 -20.98
CA LEU A 55 -19.56 -4.88 -19.64
C LEU A 55 -18.69 -5.70 -18.67
N LEU A 56 -18.87 -7.03 -18.63
CA LEU A 56 -18.14 -7.88 -17.69
C LEU A 56 -16.63 -7.93 -17.95
N PRO A 57 -16.14 -8.21 -19.18
CA PRO A 57 -14.70 -8.17 -19.47
C PRO A 57 -14.09 -6.78 -19.20
N ALA A 58 -14.78 -5.70 -19.60
CA ALA A 58 -14.31 -4.35 -19.34
C ALA A 58 -14.19 -4.06 -17.84
N THR A 59 -15.18 -4.49 -17.03
CA THR A 59 -15.16 -4.35 -15.57
C THR A 59 -13.95 -5.08 -14.96
N LEU A 60 -13.72 -6.33 -15.35
CA LEU A 60 -12.59 -7.11 -14.81
C LEU A 60 -11.24 -6.52 -15.20
N LEU A 61 -11.10 -6.04 -16.43
CA LEU A 61 -9.88 -5.36 -16.88
C LEU A 61 -9.67 -4.04 -16.13
N LEU A 62 -10.71 -3.23 -15.98
CA LEU A 62 -10.62 -1.97 -15.24
C LEU A 62 -10.29 -2.21 -13.75
N ILE A 63 -10.84 -3.25 -13.10
CA ILE A 63 -10.46 -3.65 -11.74
C ILE A 63 -8.97 -3.98 -11.69
N TRP A 64 -8.48 -4.80 -12.64
CA TRP A 64 -7.08 -5.20 -12.71
C TRP A 64 -6.17 -3.99 -12.88
N PHE A 65 -6.42 -3.14 -13.87
CA PHE A 65 -5.60 -1.96 -14.15
C PHE A 65 -5.65 -0.93 -13.03
N SER A 66 -6.81 -0.74 -12.37
CA SER A 66 -6.92 0.16 -11.22
C SER A 66 -6.15 -0.35 -10.00
N ALA A 67 -6.21 -1.65 -9.72
CA ALA A 67 -5.41 -2.27 -8.65
C ALA A 67 -3.91 -2.22 -8.99
N TRP A 68 -3.56 -2.45 -10.25
CA TRP A 68 -2.17 -2.39 -10.73
C TRP A 68 -1.62 -0.95 -10.68
N TYR A 69 -2.46 0.03 -10.99
CA TYR A 69 -2.14 1.45 -10.82
C TYR A 69 -1.81 1.82 -9.36
N MET A 70 -2.54 1.30 -8.38
CA MET A 70 -2.20 1.52 -6.96
C MET A 70 -0.84 0.93 -6.59
N SER A 71 -0.45 -0.20 -7.19
CA SER A 71 0.90 -0.76 -7.04
C SER A 71 1.96 0.12 -7.76
N LEU A 72 1.63 0.70 -8.92
CA LEU A 72 2.49 1.67 -9.60
C LEU A 72 2.68 2.93 -8.76
N GLN A 73 1.61 3.47 -8.15
CA GLN A 73 1.73 4.64 -7.26
C GLN A 73 2.76 4.40 -6.15
N HIS A 74 2.83 3.18 -5.62
CA HIS A 74 3.84 2.80 -4.63
C HIS A 74 5.27 2.91 -5.19
N GLU A 75 5.54 2.41 -6.40
CA GLU A 75 6.85 2.55 -7.04
C GLU A 75 7.23 4.02 -7.29
N LEU A 76 6.26 4.83 -7.73
CA LEU A 76 6.47 6.27 -7.93
C LEU A 76 6.85 6.99 -6.63
N ILE A 77 6.28 6.58 -5.48
CA ILE A 77 6.61 7.10 -4.15
C ILE A 77 8.08 6.81 -3.80
N HIS A 78 8.59 5.63 -4.19
CA HIS A 78 9.97 5.20 -3.91
C HIS A 78 11.02 5.72 -4.89
N GLY A 79 10.61 6.56 -5.85
CA GLY A 79 11.53 7.24 -6.77
C GLY A 79 11.81 6.46 -8.06
N HIS A 80 10.84 5.66 -8.51
CA HIS A 80 10.84 4.97 -9.80
C HIS A 80 9.73 5.52 -10.70
N PRO A 81 9.90 5.64 -12.01
CA PRO A 81 11.12 5.37 -12.78
C PRO A 81 12.14 6.50 -12.75
N THR A 82 11.87 7.61 -12.07
CA THR A 82 12.77 8.77 -12.10
C THR A 82 13.18 9.18 -10.70
N ARG A 83 14.32 9.87 -10.61
CA ARG A 83 14.78 10.51 -9.38
C ARG A 83 14.13 11.89 -9.13
N TRP A 84 13.20 12.31 -10.00
CA TRP A 84 12.51 13.59 -9.91
C TRP A 84 11.14 13.43 -9.27
N PRO A 85 10.97 13.78 -7.98
CA PRO A 85 9.73 13.56 -7.25
C PRO A 85 8.52 14.24 -7.90
N ARG A 86 8.73 15.40 -8.55
CA ARG A 86 7.65 16.12 -9.25
C ARG A 86 7.14 15.36 -10.48
N LEU A 87 8.05 14.73 -11.24
CA LEU A 87 7.66 13.93 -12.39
C LEU A 87 6.94 12.65 -11.95
N ASN A 88 7.45 11.96 -10.92
CA ASN A 88 6.77 10.81 -10.37
C ASN A 88 5.39 11.18 -9.79
N GLN A 89 5.27 12.34 -9.14
CA GLN A 89 3.98 12.86 -8.70
C GLN A 89 3.04 13.10 -9.88
N LEU A 90 3.51 13.70 -10.97
CA LEU A 90 2.69 13.92 -12.19
C LEU A 90 2.19 12.59 -12.78
N LEU A 91 3.05 11.57 -12.79
CA LEU A 91 2.70 10.21 -13.23
C LEU A 91 1.73 9.49 -12.27
N GLY A 92 1.67 9.88 -11.00
CA GLY A 92 0.82 9.24 -9.99
C GLY A 92 -0.47 10.00 -9.62
N ILE A 93 -0.68 11.22 -10.14
CA ILE A 93 -1.73 12.12 -9.66
C ILE A 93 -3.12 11.82 -10.23
N LEU A 94 -3.21 11.14 -11.39
CA LEU A 94 -4.51 10.81 -11.99
C LEU A 94 -5.33 9.93 -11.02
N PRO A 95 -6.61 10.22 -10.80
CA PRO A 95 -7.41 9.55 -9.78
C PRO A 95 -8.01 8.21 -10.24
N LEU A 96 -7.22 7.34 -10.89
CA LEU A 96 -7.68 6.01 -11.31
C LEU A 96 -8.05 5.13 -10.09
N ALA A 97 -7.50 5.45 -8.91
CA ALA A 97 -7.86 4.82 -7.64
C ALA A 97 -9.08 5.46 -6.96
N VAL A 98 -9.53 6.64 -7.39
CA VAL A 98 -10.70 7.42 -6.88
C VAL A 98 -10.57 7.91 -5.44
N TRP A 99 -10.27 7.03 -4.48
CA TRP A 99 -10.56 7.17 -3.06
C TRP A 99 -9.67 8.14 -2.29
N TYR A 100 -8.48 8.45 -2.81
CA TYR A 100 -7.51 9.29 -2.13
C TYR A 100 -6.57 10.02 -3.10
N PRO A 101 -6.13 11.25 -2.76
CA PRO A 101 -5.09 11.94 -3.50
C PRO A 101 -3.74 11.19 -3.40
N TYR A 102 -2.97 11.16 -4.48
CA TYR A 102 -1.61 10.59 -4.49
C TYR A 102 -0.72 11.15 -3.38
N GLY A 103 -0.79 12.45 -3.12
CA GLY A 103 0.02 13.10 -2.06
C GLY A 103 -0.29 12.57 -0.67
N LEU A 104 -1.57 12.27 -0.36
CA LEU A 104 -1.96 11.67 0.91
C LEU A 104 -1.32 10.28 1.08
N TYR A 105 -1.42 9.45 0.07
CA TYR A 105 -0.80 8.12 0.08
C TYR A 105 0.72 8.21 0.20
N ARG A 106 1.36 9.09 -0.59
CA ARG A 106 2.80 9.30 -0.53
C ARG A 106 3.27 9.67 0.87
N ASP A 107 2.64 10.65 1.49
CA ASP A 107 3.09 11.19 2.77
C ASP A 107 2.88 10.17 3.90
N SER A 108 1.75 9.46 3.91
CA SER A 108 1.47 8.35 4.82
C SER A 108 2.49 7.23 4.66
N HIS A 109 2.72 6.77 3.42
CA HIS A 109 3.60 5.66 3.13
C HIS A 109 5.09 5.97 3.43
N LEU A 110 5.53 7.19 3.16
CA LEU A 110 6.89 7.60 3.51
C LEU A 110 7.12 7.65 5.03
N ALA A 111 6.12 8.03 5.80
CA ALA A 111 6.18 7.98 7.27
C ALA A 111 6.14 6.54 7.80
N HIS A 112 5.35 5.65 7.18
CA HIS A 112 5.28 4.23 7.49
C HIS A 112 6.64 3.50 7.32
N HIS A 113 7.50 3.94 6.40
CA HIS A 113 8.82 3.35 6.20
C HIS A 113 9.85 3.65 7.31
N ASP A 114 9.45 4.26 8.42
CA ASP A 114 10.28 4.28 9.63
C ASP A 114 10.17 2.95 10.37
N ASN A 115 11.14 2.07 10.15
CA ASN A 115 11.15 0.71 10.70
C ASN A 115 11.10 0.66 12.22
N HIS A 116 11.60 1.69 12.92
CA HIS A 116 11.56 1.73 14.40
C HIS A 116 10.14 1.91 14.91
N HIS A 117 9.32 2.66 14.19
CA HIS A 117 7.93 2.94 14.54
C HIS A 117 6.92 1.97 13.89
N LEU A 118 7.38 1.09 13.01
CA LEU A 118 6.54 0.16 12.28
C LEU A 118 5.60 -0.62 13.22
N THR A 119 4.32 -0.68 12.89
CA THR A 119 3.22 -1.24 13.68
C THR A 119 2.79 -0.45 14.93
N LEU A 120 3.52 0.55 15.37
CA LEU A 120 3.11 1.35 16.52
C LEU A 120 1.89 2.22 16.20
N PRO A 121 0.78 2.13 16.96
CA PRO A 121 -0.50 2.72 16.56
C PRO A 121 -0.56 4.26 16.57
N VAL A 122 0.44 4.94 17.13
CA VAL A 122 0.52 6.41 17.19
C VAL A 122 1.51 6.95 16.16
N ASP A 123 2.58 6.21 15.93
CA ASP A 123 3.75 6.68 15.17
C ASP A 123 3.73 6.15 13.73
N ASP A 124 3.14 4.97 13.48
CA ASP A 124 2.96 4.40 12.14
C ASP A 124 1.55 4.68 11.62
N PRO A 125 1.41 5.56 10.59
CA PRO A 125 0.10 5.93 10.05
C PRO A 125 -0.62 4.78 9.32
N GLU A 126 0.08 3.71 8.95
CA GLU A 126 -0.50 2.52 8.31
C GLU A 126 -0.72 1.36 9.31
N SER A 127 -0.50 1.60 10.61
CA SER A 127 -0.71 0.57 11.64
C SER A 127 -2.19 0.20 11.77
N TYR A 128 -2.45 -1.11 11.79
CA TYR A 128 -3.77 -1.68 12.10
C TYR A 128 -3.98 -1.96 13.59
N TYR A 129 -2.95 -1.73 14.42
CA TYR A 129 -3.03 -1.90 15.87
C TYR A 129 -3.64 -0.67 16.54
N PHE A 130 -4.10 -0.87 17.76
CA PHE A 130 -4.61 0.18 18.63
C PHE A 130 -3.77 0.30 19.89
N THR A 131 -3.76 1.46 20.53
CA THR A 131 -3.25 1.57 21.89
C THR A 131 -4.16 0.79 22.85
N ALA A 132 -3.60 0.27 23.96
CA ALA A 132 -4.40 -0.42 24.98
C ALA A 132 -5.52 0.48 25.54
N GLU A 133 -5.28 1.79 25.61
CA GLU A 133 -6.26 2.77 26.05
C GLU A 133 -7.41 2.93 25.04
N SER A 134 -7.09 3.14 23.74
CA SER A 134 -8.11 3.23 22.68
C SER A 134 -8.92 1.94 22.61
N TRP A 135 -8.27 0.78 22.71
CA TRP A 135 -8.95 -0.51 22.68
C TRP A 135 -9.95 -0.68 23.84
N ARG A 136 -9.61 -0.23 25.04
CA ARG A 136 -10.52 -0.28 26.20
C ARG A 136 -11.73 0.63 26.03
N ARG A 137 -11.58 1.78 25.35
CA ARG A 137 -12.67 2.74 25.10
C ARG A 137 -13.67 2.29 24.03
N PHE A 138 -13.30 1.32 23.18
CA PHE A 138 -14.23 0.85 22.15
C PHE A 138 -15.42 0.10 22.75
N ALA A 139 -16.60 0.46 22.26
CA ALA A 139 -17.84 -0.25 22.56
C ALA A 139 -17.78 -1.70 22.01
N PRO A 140 -18.55 -2.64 22.57
CA PRO A 140 -18.56 -4.04 22.12
C PRO A 140 -18.79 -4.20 20.61
N TRP A 141 -19.69 -3.41 20.01
CA TRP A 141 -19.96 -3.46 18.59
C TRP A 141 -18.74 -3.01 17.74
N GLN A 142 -18.01 -1.97 18.17
CA GLN A 142 -16.79 -1.50 17.49
C GLN A 142 -15.71 -2.59 17.49
N ARG A 143 -15.51 -3.27 18.63
CA ARG A 143 -14.57 -4.40 18.73
C ARG A 143 -14.98 -5.55 17.81
N ARG A 144 -16.29 -5.84 17.66
CA ARG A 144 -16.81 -6.84 16.70
C ARG A 144 -16.49 -6.43 15.25
N VAL A 145 -16.73 -5.18 14.88
CA VAL A 145 -16.40 -4.65 13.54
C VAL A 145 -14.90 -4.77 13.26
N ILE A 146 -14.04 -4.41 14.22
CA ILE A 146 -12.59 -4.55 14.09
C ILE A 146 -12.19 -6.03 13.97
N HIS A 147 -12.81 -6.91 14.76
CA HIS A 147 -12.57 -8.35 14.68
C HIS A 147 -12.92 -8.89 13.28
N LEU A 148 -14.09 -8.54 12.75
CA LEU A 148 -14.50 -8.90 11.39
C LEU A 148 -13.54 -8.36 10.34
N ARG A 149 -13.15 -7.07 10.42
CA ARG A 149 -12.14 -6.46 9.55
C ARG A 149 -10.83 -7.25 9.53
N ASN A 150 -10.45 -7.84 10.65
CA ASN A 150 -9.20 -8.59 10.80
C ASN A 150 -9.29 -10.05 10.31
N THR A 151 -10.43 -10.51 9.79
CA THR A 151 -10.52 -11.74 8.98
C THR A 151 -10.13 -11.45 7.53
N PHE A 152 -9.75 -12.47 6.76
CA PHE A 152 -9.39 -12.27 5.36
C PHE A 152 -10.59 -11.79 4.52
N ILE A 153 -11.77 -12.38 4.72
CA ILE A 153 -13.00 -11.96 4.04
C ILE A 153 -13.42 -10.55 4.50
N GLY A 154 -13.36 -10.28 5.79
CA GLY A 154 -13.65 -8.93 6.31
C GLY A 154 -12.67 -7.88 5.81
N ARG A 155 -11.40 -8.25 5.55
CA ARG A 155 -10.42 -7.37 4.93
C ARG A 155 -10.80 -7.01 3.50
N LEU A 156 -11.33 -7.95 2.75
CA LEU A 156 -11.83 -7.71 1.39
C LEU A 156 -13.10 -6.84 1.37
N LEU A 157 -14.05 -7.14 2.25
CA LEU A 157 -15.39 -6.56 2.18
C LEU A 157 -15.56 -5.32 3.05
N LEU A 158 -14.93 -5.26 4.22
CA LEU A 158 -15.17 -4.22 5.21
C LEU A 158 -14.01 -3.21 5.30
N ALA A 159 -12.76 -3.66 5.15
CA ALA A 159 -11.63 -2.75 5.30
C ALA A 159 -11.65 -1.59 4.30
N PRO A 160 -12.00 -1.75 3.00
CA PRO A 160 -12.10 -0.63 2.08
C PRO A 160 -13.08 0.44 2.54
N LEU A 161 -14.27 0.04 3.06
CA LEU A 161 -15.26 1.00 3.59
C LEU A 161 -14.72 1.80 4.76
N LEU A 162 -14.04 1.13 5.70
CA LEU A 162 -13.47 1.79 6.88
C LEU A 162 -12.34 2.74 6.48
N ASP A 163 -11.51 2.35 5.53
CA ASP A 163 -10.39 3.19 5.04
C ASP A 163 -10.92 4.40 4.26
N ILE A 164 -11.95 4.22 3.43
CA ILE A 164 -12.63 5.32 2.73
C ILE A 164 -13.22 6.30 3.75
N ALA A 165 -13.96 5.79 4.75
CA ALA A 165 -14.53 6.62 5.80
C ALA A 165 -13.45 7.40 6.56
N GLN A 166 -12.36 6.74 6.95
CA GLN A 166 -11.23 7.38 7.61
C GLN A 166 -10.57 8.46 6.74
N THR A 167 -10.43 8.20 5.45
CA THR A 167 -9.87 9.15 4.47
C THR A 167 -10.76 10.38 4.34
N LEU A 168 -12.09 10.21 4.23
CA LEU A 168 -13.06 11.30 4.16
C LEU A 168 -13.13 12.12 5.46
N ILE A 169 -13.05 11.45 6.63
CA ILE A 169 -12.94 12.13 7.93
C ILE A 169 -11.66 12.97 8.00
N SER A 170 -10.54 12.42 7.52
CA SER A 170 -9.27 13.15 7.45
C SER A 170 -9.37 14.38 6.53
N ALA A 171 -10.00 14.24 5.35
CA ALA A 171 -10.27 15.34 4.45
C ALA A 171 -11.12 16.42 5.12
N TRP A 172 -12.25 16.03 5.73
CA TRP A 172 -13.14 16.96 6.43
C TRP A 172 -12.41 17.73 7.53
N ARG A 173 -11.56 17.05 8.34
CA ARG A 173 -10.75 17.71 9.38
C ARG A 173 -9.77 18.71 8.78
N ALA A 174 -9.10 18.36 7.67
CA ALA A 174 -8.18 19.27 6.97
C ALA A 174 -8.88 20.55 6.48
N PHE A 175 -10.09 20.43 5.92
CA PHE A 175 -10.90 21.57 5.50
C PHE A 175 -11.38 22.39 6.70
N ARG A 176 -11.89 21.75 7.76
CA ARG A 176 -12.32 22.42 8.99
C ARG A 176 -11.19 23.20 9.66
N LEU A 177 -9.98 22.63 9.68
CA LEU A 177 -8.79 23.26 10.27
C LEU A 177 -8.05 24.19 9.28
N ARG A 178 -8.61 24.41 8.09
CA ARG A 178 -8.07 25.30 7.05
C ARG A 178 -6.61 24.99 6.69
N GLN A 179 -6.25 23.72 6.63
CA GLN A 179 -4.91 23.26 6.24
C GLN A 179 -4.71 23.45 4.73
N LYS A 180 -4.19 24.60 4.32
CA LYS A 180 -4.11 25.04 2.91
C LYS A 180 -3.51 24.02 1.97
N ALA A 181 -2.38 23.36 2.35
CA ALA A 181 -1.73 22.35 1.52
C ALA A 181 -2.62 21.11 1.29
N ALA A 182 -3.28 20.61 2.34
CA ALA A 182 -4.22 19.50 2.24
C ALA A 182 -5.46 19.87 1.43
N MET A 183 -6.00 21.07 1.63
CA MET A 183 -7.13 21.58 0.84
C MET A 183 -6.79 21.66 -0.65
N ALA A 184 -5.61 22.21 -1.00
CA ALA A 184 -5.15 22.28 -2.40
C ALA A 184 -4.99 20.88 -3.01
N MET A 185 -4.42 19.94 -2.27
CA MET A 185 -4.27 18.54 -2.69
C MET A 185 -5.63 17.89 -2.98
N TRP A 186 -6.61 18.04 -2.08
CA TRP A 186 -7.96 17.50 -2.26
C TRP A 186 -8.72 18.21 -3.39
N ALA A 187 -8.59 19.54 -3.54
CA ALA A 187 -9.19 20.28 -4.63
C ALA A 187 -8.64 19.82 -5.99
N THR A 188 -7.32 19.64 -6.10
CA THR A 188 -6.70 19.10 -7.31
C THR A 188 -7.20 17.69 -7.63
N HIS A 189 -7.27 16.80 -6.63
CA HIS A 189 -7.82 15.46 -6.80
C HIS A 189 -9.28 15.50 -7.27
N GLY A 190 -10.12 16.32 -6.64
CA GLY A 190 -11.53 16.50 -7.00
C GLY A 190 -11.72 17.02 -8.43
N LEU A 191 -10.89 17.99 -8.85
CA LEU A 191 -10.92 18.51 -10.21
C LEU A 191 -10.54 17.44 -11.25
N LEU A 192 -9.46 16.70 -11.01
CA LEU A 192 -9.04 15.60 -11.89
C LEU A 192 -10.07 14.47 -11.92
N LEU A 193 -10.70 14.17 -10.79
CA LEU A 193 -11.76 13.16 -10.71
C LEU A 193 -13.02 13.61 -11.48
N ALA A 194 -13.39 14.88 -11.40
CA ALA A 194 -14.48 15.44 -12.19
C ALA A 194 -14.19 15.32 -13.70
N GLY A 195 -12.97 15.61 -14.14
CA GLY A 195 -12.54 15.40 -15.52
C GLY A 195 -12.60 13.93 -15.95
N LEU A 196 -12.18 13.02 -15.08
CA LEU A 196 -12.26 11.58 -15.33
C LEU A 196 -13.72 11.10 -15.44
N PHE A 197 -14.61 11.57 -14.58
CA PHE A 197 -16.04 11.24 -14.64
C PHE A 197 -16.73 11.86 -15.86
N ALA A 198 -16.31 13.05 -16.29
CA ALA A 198 -16.80 13.65 -17.53
C ALA A 198 -16.38 12.80 -18.76
N LEU A 199 -15.14 12.31 -18.79
CA LEU A 199 -14.69 11.37 -19.84
C LEU A 199 -15.50 10.08 -19.82
N MET A 200 -15.75 9.48 -18.63
CA MET A 200 -16.60 8.29 -18.53
C MET A 200 -18.00 8.54 -19.06
N ALA A 201 -18.62 9.67 -18.69
CA ALA A 201 -19.93 10.05 -19.17
C ALA A 201 -19.93 10.25 -20.71
N HIS A 202 -18.88 10.84 -21.27
CA HIS A 202 -18.73 11.02 -22.70
C HIS A 202 -18.69 9.70 -23.47
N VAL A 203 -18.03 8.67 -22.93
CA VAL A 203 -18.00 7.32 -23.51
C VAL A 203 -19.18 6.45 -23.04
N GLU A 204 -20.16 7.05 -22.42
CA GLU A 204 -21.37 6.39 -21.90
C GLU A 204 -21.08 5.27 -20.87
N PHE A 205 -19.96 5.34 -20.15
CA PHE A 205 -19.66 4.46 -19.03
C PHE A 205 -20.06 5.15 -17.71
N SER A 206 -20.94 4.53 -16.93
CA SER A 206 -21.45 5.16 -15.71
C SER A 206 -20.37 5.41 -14.66
N PRO A 207 -20.11 6.66 -14.23
CA PRO A 207 -19.20 6.95 -13.12
C PRO A 207 -19.60 6.26 -11.81
N LEU A 208 -20.90 6.17 -11.51
CA LEU A 208 -21.39 5.49 -10.30
C LEU A 208 -21.09 3.98 -10.36
N TYR A 209 -21.32 3.36 -11.53
CA TYR A 209 -20.93 1.97 -11.75
C TYR A 209 -19.42 1.78 -11.57
N PHE A 210 -18.61 2.68 -12.14
CA PHE A 210 -17.16 2.63 -11.97
C PHE A 210 -16.74 2.66 -10.49
N VAL A 211 -17.29 3.59 -9.72
CA VAL A 211 -16.98 3.72 -8.29
C VAL A 211 -17.34 2.45 -7.52
N ALA A 212 -18.55 1.91 -7.75
CA ALA A 212 -19.06 0.78 -6.98
C ALA A 212 -18.52 -0.58 -7.46
N ALA A 213 -18.52 -0.82 -8.79
CA ALA A 213 -18.23 -2.11 -9.37
C ALA A 213 -16.78 -2.29 -9.86
N VAL A 214 -16.01 -1.20 -9.98
CA VAL A 214 -14.61 -1.24 -10.40
C VAL A 214 -13.68 -0.77 -9.28
N SER A 215 -13.82 0.49 -8.87
CA SER A 215 -12.85 1.12 -7.98
C SER A 215 -12.88 0.52 -6.56
N TYR A 216 -14.06 0.17 -6.05
CA TYR A 216 -14.17 -0.49 -4.76
C TYR A 216 -13.54 -1.90 -4.75
N PRO A 217 -13.84 -2.80 -5.71
CA PRO A 217 -13.15 -4.09 -5.81
C PRO A 217 -11.64 -3.97 -6.06
N ALA A 218 -11.20 -2.97 -6.84
CA ALA A 218 -9.78 -2.72 -7.02
C ALA A 218 -9.09 -2.35 -5.70
N LEU A 219 -9.70 -1.48 -4.88
CA LEU A 219 -9.21 -1.18 -3.54
C LEU A 219 -9.21 -2.43 -2.65
N ALA A 220 -10.25 -3.26 -2.72
CA ALA A 220 -10.34 -4.52 -1.98
C ALA A 220 -9.18 -5.48 -2.33
N LEU A 221 -8.79 -5.58 -3.62
CA LEU A 221 -7.63 -6.38 -4.02
C LEU A 221 -6.32 -5.90 -3.36
N THR A 222 -6.11 -4.59 -3.21
CA THR A 222 -4.90 -4.11 -2.51
C THR A 222 -4.91 -4.49 -1.03
N LYS A 223 -6.10 -4.70 -0.41
CA LYS A 223 -6.22 -5.19 0.97
C LYS A 223 -5.85 -6.67 1.12
N VAL A 224 -5.87 -7.45 0.03
CA VAL A 224 -5.26 -8.80 0.01
C VAL A 224 -3.77 -8.71 0.26
N ARG A 225 -3.07 -7.79 -0.43
CA ARG A 225 -1.64 -7.57 -0.23
C ARG A 225 -1.34 -7.19 1.22
N SER A 226 -2.02 -6.16 1.72
CA SER A 226 -1.76 -5.60 3.05
C SER A 226 -2.43 -6.37 4.21
N PHE A 227 -2.99 -7.56 3.98
CA PHE A 227 -3.74 -8.28 5.01
C PHE A 227 -2.91 -8.57 6.28
N LEU A 228 -1.69 -9.04 6.11
CA LEU A 228 -0.77 -9.32 7.21
C LEU A 228 0.68 -9.04 6.75
N GLU A 229 0.91 -7.84 6.20
CA GLU A 229 2.25 -7.41 5.80
C GLU A 229 3.15 -7.16 7.00
N HIS A 230 2.55 -6.75 8.12
CA HIS A 230 3.25 -6.45 9.35
C HIS A 230 2.63 -7.15 10.55
N ARG A 231 3.48 -7.55 11.49
CA ARG A 231 3.11 -8.06 12.81
C ARG A 231 3.87 -7.31 13.90
N ALA A 232 3.27 -7.17 15.07
CA ALA A 232 3.99 -6.68 16.24
C ALA A 232 5.09 -7.69 16.64
N ALA A 233 6.31 -7.20 16.79
CA ALA A 233 7.46 -7.94 17.29
C ALA A 233 8.40 -6.98 18.01
N ASP A 234 9.14 -7.48 19.01
CA ASP A 234 10.14 -6.69 19.74
C ASP A 234 11.26 -6.23 18.80
N ASP A 235 11.78 -7.15 17.99
CA ASP A 235 12.72 -6.82 16.93
C ASP A 235 12.00 -6.16 15.76
N PRO A 236 12.30 -4.88 15.42
CA PRO A 236 11.72 -4.21 14.25
C PRO A 236 11.92 -4.95 12.94
N LEU A 237 13.02 -5.71 12.80
CA LEU A 237 13.35 -6.46 11.58
C LEU A 237 12.45 -7.69 11.40
N ALA A 238 11.82 -8.17 12.47
CA ALA A 238 10.88 -9.30 12.44
C ALA A 238 9.43 -8.87 12.13
N ARG A 239 9.17 -7.57 11.91
CA ARG A 239 7.82 -7.04 11.73
C ARG A 239 7.27 -7.16 10.32
N SER A 240 8.12 -7.33 9.30
CA SER A 240 7.71 -7.36 7.89
C SER A 240 7.73 -8.77 7.31
N VAL A 241 6.69 -9.12 6.52
CA VAL A 241 6.50 -10.45 5.94
C VAL A 241 7.34 -10.68 4.70
N ILE A 242 7.65 -11.94 4.42
CA ILE A 242 7.95 -12.46 3.09
C ILE A 242 6.78 -13.35 2.66
N ASN A 243 6.10 -13.00 1.58
CA ASN A 243 5.06 -13.82 1.00
C ASN A 243 5.55 -14.39 -0.35
N GLU A 244 5.85 -15.69 -0.39
CA GLU A 244 6.32 -16.39 -1.60
C GLU A 244 5.16 -16.65 -2.58
N ALA A 245 4.50 -15.58 -3.00
CA ALA A 245 3.33 -15.63 -3.86
C ALA A 245 3.64 -16.07 -5.29
N GLY A 246 2.64 -16.64 -5.98
CA GLY A 246 2.70 -17.02 -7.39
C GLY A 246 2.80 -15.81 -8.35
N LEU A 247 3.05 -16.09 -9.64
CA LEU A 247 3.36 -15.08 -10.65
C LEU A 247 2.27 -14.00 -10.78
N ALA A 248 1.00 -14.37 -10.84
CA ALA A 248 -0.10 -13.42 -11.02
C ALA A 248 -0.12 -12.34 -9.91
N TRP A 249 0.04 -12.75 -8.65
CA TRP A 249 0.12 -11.84 -7.51
C TRP A 249 1.38 -10.98 -7.54
N ARG A 250 2.52 -11.57 -7.94
CA ARG A 250 3.79 -10.82 -8.06
C ARG A 250 3.72 -9.75 -9.13
N VAL A 251 3.03 -10.02 -10.24
CA VAL A 251 2.81 -9.03 -11.31
C VAL A 251 1.85 -7.94 -10.82
N LEU A 252 0.71 -8.31 -10.24
CA LEU A 252 -0.29 -7.35 -9.75
C LEU A 252 0.27 -6.44 -8.66
N PHE A 253 1.05 -7.00 -7.73
CA PHE A 253 1.60 -6.26 -6.60
C PHE A 253 3.08 -5.86 -6.78
N LEU A 254 3.62 -5.96 -7.99
CA LEU A 254 4.97 -5.53 -8.35
C LEU A 254 6.04 -6.05 -7.37
N ASN A 255 5.99 -7.35 -7.07
CA ASN A 255 6.87 -8.01 -6.10
C ASN A 255 6.87 -7.45 -4.67
N LEU A 256 5.93 -6.55 -4.30
CA LEU A 256 5.79 -6.03 -2.93
C LEU A 256 5.46 -7.10 -1.89
N ASN A 257 5.10 -8.30 -2.33
CA ASN A 257 4.99 -9.48 -1.50
C ASN A 257 6.31 -9.88 -0.82
N TYR A 258 7.48 -9.42 -1.32
CA TYR A 258 8.77 -9.49 -0.63
C TYR A 258 8.97 -8.29 0.29
N HIS A 259 8.04 -8.08 1.20
CA HIS A 259 7.86 -6.83 1.94
C HIS A 259 9.01 -6.53 2.89
N SER A 260 9.62 -7.56 3.51
CA SER A 260 10.82 -7.38 4.35
C SER A 260 12.01 -6.85 3.53
N VAL A 261 12.21 -7.33 2.29
CA VAL A 261 13.25 -6.81 1.39
C VAL A 261 12.98 -5.36 1.01
N HIS A 262 11.71 -5.04 0.75
CA HIS A 262 11.28 -3.70 0.38
C HIS A 262 11.48 -2.69 1.52
N HIS A 263 11.14 -3.05 2.76
CA HIS A 263 11.38 -2.18 3.93
C HIS A 263 12.86 -1.94 4.21
N ASP A 264 13.69 -2.96 4.03
CA ASP A 264 15.14 -2.82 4.17
C ASP A 264 15.75 -1.95 3.05
N LEU A 265 15.26 -2.11 1.83
CA LEU A 265 15.85 -1.57 0.62
C LEU A 265 14.78 -0.87 -0.26
N PRO A 266 14.11 0.19 0.25
CA PRO A 266 12.97 0.80 -0.45
C PRO A 266 13.32 1.48 -1.77
N GLY A 267 14.60 1.73 -2.05
CA GLY A 267 15.08 2.26 -3.32
C GLY A 267 15.39 1.21 -4.38
N ILE A 268 15.04 -0.07 -4.15
CA ILE A 268 15.19 -1.14 -5.15
C ILE A 268 13.94 -1.16 -6.01
N PRO A 269 14.06 -1.11 -7.36
CA PRO A 269 12.89 -1.20 -8.23
C PRO A 269 12.20 -2.57 -8.10
N TRP A 270 10.89 -2.58 -8.28
CA TRP A 270 10.03 -3.75 -8.09
C TRP A 270 10.54 -5.04 -8.74
N TYR A 271 11.14 -4.95 -9.92
CA TYR A 271 11.69 -6.11 -10.64
C TYR A 271 13.00 -6.65 -10.02
N GLY A 272 13.65 -5.89 -9.13
CA GLY A 272 14.84 -6.30 -8.38
C GLY A 272 14.54 -7.06 -7.09
N LEU A 273 13.39 -6.80 -6.44
CA LEU A 273 13.05 -7.32 -5.11
C LEU A 273 13.13 -8.85 -5.01
N ARG A 274 12.47 -9.55 -5.94
CA ARG A 274 12.51 -11.02 -5.98
C ARG A 274 13.91 -11.57 -6.18
N LYS A 275 14.70 -10.95 -7.05
CA LYS A 275 16.07 -11.40 -7.32
C LYS A 275 16.91 -11.33 -6.04
N LEU A 276 16.86 -10.22 -5.33
CA LEU A 276 17.57 -10.04 -4.06
C LEU A 276 17.10 -11.03 -3.00
N TYR A 277 15.79 -11.23 -2.87
CA TYR A 277 15.26 -12.23 -1.96
C TYR A 277 15.81 -13.64 -2.24
N LEU A 278 15.79 -14.08 -3.51
CA LEU A 278 16.22 -15.43 -3.86
C LEU A 278 17.71 -15.66 -3.65
N LEU A 279 18.54 -14.63 -3.80
CA LEU A 279 19.97 -14.70 -3.51
C LEU A 279 20.28 -14.83 -2.02
N GLU A 280 19.43 -14.22 -1.17
CA GLU A 280 19.63 -14.11 0.28
C GLU A 280 18.47 -14.74 1.08
N ARG A 281 17.85 -15.78 0.51
CA ARG A 281 16.60 -16.35 1.03
C ARG A 281 16.66 -16.73 2.50
N GLU A 282 17.69 -17.47 2.88
CA GLU A 282 17.83 -17.94 4.27
C GLU A 282 18.17 -16.79 5.23
N SER A 283 18.99 -15.84 4.81
CA SER A 283 19.32 -14.66 5.60
C SER A 283 18.07 -13.82 5.90
N TYR A 284 17.19 -13.60 4.90
CA TYR A 284 15.92 -12.89 5.11
C TYR A 284 14.95 -13.68 6.00
N ARG A 285 14.91 -15.01 5.88
CA ARG A 285 14.08 -15.88 6.73
C ARG A 285 14.52 -15.86 8.19
N GLN A 286 15.82 -15.88 8.43
CA GLN A 286 16.37 -15.75 9.77
C GLN A 286 16.09 -14.36 10.34
N ARG A 287 16.37 -13.31 9.55
CA ARG A 287 16.19 -11.91 9.92
C ARG A 287 14.76 -11.58 10.33
N ASN A 288 13.76 -12.06 9.61
CA ASN A 288 12.36 -11.81 9.94
C ASN A 288 11.74 -12.87 10.89
N HIS A 289 12.57 -13.66 11.55
CA HIS A 289 12.17 -14.70 12.50
C HIS A 289 11.12 -15.67 11.91
N GLY A 290 11.33 -16.09 10.66
CA GLY A 290 10.44 -17.03 9.97
C GLY A 290 9.08 -16.48 9.61
N PHE A 291 8.88 -15.16 9.59
CA PHE A 291 7.63 -14.56 9.13
C PHE A 291 7.50 -14.67 7.60
N VAL A 292 7.30 -15.91 7.16
CA VAL A 292 7.22 -16.31 5.76
C VAL A 292 5.89 -17.01 5.49
N VAL A 293 5.28 -16.72 4.34
CA VAL A 293 3.99 -17.26 3.90
C VAL A 293 4.12 -17.81 2.48
N ARG A 294 3.45 -18.92 2.20
CA ARG A 294 3.46 -19.60 0.90
C ARG A 294 2.36 -19.12 -0.06
N GLY A 295 2.18 -17.79 -0.15
CA GLY A 295 1.19 -17.18 -1.01
C GLY A 295 -0.11 -16.78 -0.29
N TYR A 296 -0.90 -15.95 -0.96
CA TYR A 296 -2.15 -15.40 -0.42
C TYR A 296 -3.22 -16.48 -0.16
N GLY A 297 -3.17 -17.60 -0.85
CA GLY A 297 -4.04 -18.75 -0.59
C GLY A 297 -3.82 -19.39 0.79
N GLU A 298 -2.63 -19.26 1.38
CA GLU A 298 -2.39 -19.68 2.77
C GLU A 298 -3.17 -18.77 3.74
N TRP A 299 -3.13 -17.45 3.53
CA TRP A 299 -3.90 -16.53 4.36
C TRP A 299 -5.41 -16.75 4.21
N LEU A 300 -5.88 -16.94 2.97
CA LEU A 300 -7.29 -17.28 2.74
C LEU A 300 -7.68 -18.53 3.55
N ARG A 301 -6.96 -19.63 3.44
CA ARG A 301 -7.28 -20.86 4.16
C ARG A 301 -7.24 -20.71 5.69
N ARG A 302 -6.26 -19.97 6.22
CA ARG A 302 -6.06 -19.85 7.66
C ARG A 302 -6.96 -18.82 8.32
N PHE A 303 -7.32 -17.75 7.59
CA PHE A 303 -7.91 -16.55 8.15
C PHE A 303 -9.22 -16.11 7.46
N SER A 304 -9.85 -16.94 6.62
CA SER A 304 -11.14 -16.58 5.97
C SER A 304 -12.12 -15.97 6.96
N PHE A 305 -12.35 -16.66 8.07
CA PHE A 305 -13.27 -16.27 9.14
C PHE A 305 -12.60 -16.17 10.52
N ARG A 306 -11.34 -16.52 10.62
CA ARG A 306 -10.53 -16.35 11.82
C ARG A 306 -9.76 -15.04 11.73
N ALA A 307 -9.94 -14.17 12.72
CA ALA A 307 -9.21 -12.91 12.77
C ALA A 307 -7.73 -13.13 13.09
N VAL A 308 -6.86 -12.35 12.43
CA VAL A 308 -5.50 -12.16 12.91
C VAL A 308 -5.53 -11.32 14.20
N ALA A 309 -4.60 -11.59 15.13
CA ALA A 309 -4.55 -10.90 16.42
C ALA A 309 -3.95 -9.48 16.24
N VAL A 310 -4.73 -8.58 15.67
CA VAL A 310 -4.37 -7.17 15.45
C VAL A 310 -5.34 -6.31 16.28
N ASN A 311 -5.17 -6.31 17.60
CA ASN A 311 -6.01 -5.55 18.51
C ASN A 311 -5.16 -4.47 19.22
N ALA A 312 -4.98 -4.54 20.55
CA ALA A 312 -4.05 -3.69 21.26
C ALA A 312 -2.61 -4.11 20.95
N HIS A 313 -1.74 -3.13 20.63
CA HIS A 313 -0.33 -3.40 20.37
C HIS A 313 0.38 -3.86 21.67
N PRO A 314 1.10 -4.99 21.67
CA PRO A 314 1.70 -5.54 22.89
C PRO A 314 2.85 -4.68 23.43
N GLY A 315 3.58 -3.98 22.58
CA GLY A 315 4.79 -3.22 22.94
C GLY A 315 4.56 -1.76 23.33
N VAL A 316 3.31 -1.25 23.35
CA VAL A 316 3.03 0.12 23.84
C VAL A 316 2.95 0.09 25.37
N LYS A 317 4.10 -0.02 26.03
CA LYS A 317 4.19 0.31 27.46
C LYS A 317 3.92 1.81 27.62
N LYS A 318 3.21 2.20 28.69
CA LYS A 318 2.98 3.59 29.07
C LYS A 318 4.29 4.39 28.91
N ARG A 319 4.30 5.45 28.12
CA ARG A 319 5.32 6.50 28.30
C ARG A 319 5.19 6.94 29.77
N PRO A 320 6.29 6.99 30.55
CA PRO A 320 6.24 7.65 31.84
C PRO A 320 5.75 9.08 31.58
N VAL A 321 4.73 9.49 32.31
CA VAL A 321 4.32 10.90 32.36
C VAL A 321 5.53 11.66 32.86
N ALA A 322 6.13 12.49 32.00
CA ALA A 322 7.20 13.40 32.42
C ALA A 322 6.58 14.34 33.46
N GLY A 323 6.89 14.10 34.74
CA GLY A 323 6.40 14.97 35.81
C GLY A 323 6.11 14.35 37.16
N GLU A 324 6.65 13.19 37.51
CA GLU A 324 6.69 12.75 38.90
C GLU A 324 8.17 12.63 39.35
N ASN A 325 8.80 13.78 39.56
CA ASN A 325 9.93 13.89 40.48
C ASN A 325 9.31 13.81 41.89
N HIS A 326 9.38 12.67 42.51
CA HIS A 326 9.21 12.56 43.97
C HIS A 326 10.51 12.99 44.63
N GLU A 327 10.38 13.96 45.50
CA GLU A 327 11.35 14.43 46.51
C GLU A 327 12.02 13.29 47.31
#